data_36737de7fbc3daaeda0e9db52f8b72c1
#
_entry.id   36737de7fbc3daaeda0e9db52f8b72c1
#
_cell.length_a   1.000
_cell.length_b   1.000
_cell.length_c   1.000
_cell.angle_alpha   90.00
_cell.angle_beta   90.00
_cell.angle_gamma   90.00
#
_symmetry.space_group_name_H-M   'P 1'
#
loop_
_entity.id
_entity.type
_entity.pdbx_description
1 polymer ?
#
loop_
_entity_poly.entity_id
_entity_poly.type
_entity_poly.pdbx_seq_one_letter_code
_entity_poly.pdbx_strand_id
1 'polypeptide(L)'
;MALTIGIVGLPNAGKSTLFNALTKNNVLAANYPFATIEPNVGVVAVPDERLDKLAEVFGSAKVLSATVEFVDIAGIVAGASKGEGLGNKFLSHIREASAICQVTRVFRDEDVTHVDGEVNPASDIGTIQTEMILADLQTVEKAIPRLEKETRGNKAIVANLEAAKEALAALEAGTPVIATKIDLELVRELSLLTAKPYIYVFNCDADELGDESLKNEMRALVAPAEAIFLDAKFESELVELGDDDEARAMLAEMGVTEPGLDVLARVGFDTLGLQTYLTAGPKEARAWTIRKGATAPEAAGVIHTDFQKGFIKAEIVSYDDLIAAGSMNDAKSAGKVRMEGKEYVMADGDVVEFRFNL
;
A
#
# COMPACT_ATOMS: atom_id res chain seq x y z
N MET A 1 -11.69 -5.72 7.21
CA MET A 1 -11.19 -4.36 7.39
C MET A 1 -10.55 -3.96 6.08
N ALA A 2 -10.76 -2.73 5.64
CA ALA A 2 -10.04 -2.17 4.50
C ALA A 2 -8.52 -2.22 4.78
N LEU A 3 -7.72 -2.46 3.74
CA LEU A 3 -6.27 -2.43 3.86
C LEU A 3 -5.81 -1.00 3.60
N THR A 4 -5.30 -0.34 4.63
CA THR A 4 -4.90 1.06 4.59
C THR A 4 -3.40 1.22 4.83
N ILE A 5 -2.83 2.29 4.27
CA ILE A 5 -1.44 2.69 4.47
C ILE A 5 -1.44 3.97 5.33
N GLY A 6 -0.82 3.90 6.50
CA GLY A 6 -0.68 5.05 7.38
C GLY A 6 0.49 5.93 6.98
N ILE A 7 0.24 7.22 6.69
CA ILE A 7 1.30 8.21 6.39
C ILE A 7 1.84 8.74 7.71
N VAL A 8 3.13 8.57 7.92
CA VAL A 8 3.84 9.03 9.11
C VAL A 8 5.07 9.86 8.73
N GLY A 9 5.64 10.59 9.66
CA GLY A 9 6.87 11.36 9.47
C GLY A 9 7.01 12.45 10.53
N LEU A 10 8.20 13.02 10.64
CA LEU A 10 8.46 14.15 11.53
C LEU A 10 7.68 15.41 11.11
N PRO A 11 7.50 16.39 11.98
CA PRO A 11 6.97 17.70 11.60
C PRO A 11 7.77 18.31 10.44
N ASN A 12 7.06 18.98 9.53
CA ASN A 12 7.65 19.67 8.36
C ASN A 12 8.36 18.75 7.33
N ALA A 13 8.12 17.44 7.37
CA ALA A 13 8.62 16.52 6.34
C ALA A 13 7.82 16.56 5.02
N GLY A 14 6.72 17.32 4.96
CA GLY A 14 5.86 17.40 3.77
C GLY A 14 4.66 16.46 3.77
N LYS A 15 4.36 15.77 4.90
CA LYS A 15 3.22 14.83 5.02
C LYS A 15 1.89 15.42 4.59
N SER A 16 1.54 16.61 5.11
CA SER A 16 0.26 17.24 4.81
C SER A 16 0.17 17.68 3.35
N THR A 17 1.29 18.11 2.76
CA THR A 17 1.36 18.43 1.33
C THR A 17 1.12 17.20 0.49
N LEU A 18 1.82 16.10 0.79
CA LEU A 18 1.63 14.81 0.12
C LEU A 18 0.19 14.30 0.28
N PHE A 19 -0.35 14.32 1.51
CA PHE A 19 -1.72 13.88 1.77
C PHE A 19 -2.75 14.73 1.03
N ASN A 20 -2.56 16.04 0.97
CA ASN A 20 -3.43 16.94 0.21
C ASN A 20 -3.36 16.64 -1.30
N ALA A 21 -2.19 16.38 -1.86
CA ALA A 21 -2.04 15.96 -3.25
C ALA A 21 -2.78 14.64 -3.51
N LEU A 22 -2.62 13.64 -2.64
CA LEU A 22 -3.34 12.37 -2.71
C LEU A 22 -4.87 12.56 -2.64
N THR A 23 -5.36 13.45 -1.77
CA THR A 23 -6.80 13.68 -1.58
C THR A 23 -7.42 14.55 -2.67
N LYS A 24 -6.68 15.45 -3.30
CA LYS A 24 -7.14 16.18 -4.49
C LYS A 24 -7.39 15.23 -5.66
N ASN A 25 -6.55 14.20 -5.81
CA ASN A 25 -6.75 13.11 -6.77
C ASN A 25 -8.04 12.29 -6.49
N ASN A 26 -8.61 12.39 -5.28
CA ASN A 26 -9.90 11.75 -4.92
C ASN A 26 -11.11 12.21 -5.74
N VAL A 27 -11.04 13.33 -6.45
CA VAL A 27 -12.14 13.78 -7.34
C VAL A 27 -12.43 12.73 -8.40
N LEU A 28 -11.43 11.96 -8.81
CA LEU A 28 -11.58 10.82 -9.70
C LEU A 28 -12.20 9.60 -8.96
N ALA A 29 -11.92 9.44 -7.66
CA ALA A 29 -12.49 8.35 -6.85
C ALA A 29 -13.99 8.53 -6.54
N ALA A 30 -14.54 9.76 -6.61
CA ALA A 30 -15.99 10.01 -6.44
C ALA A 30 -16.87 9.28 -7.48
N ASN A 31 -16.28 8.78 -8.55
CA ASN A 31 -16.97 7.93 -9.55
C ASN A 31 -17.06 6.45 -9.15
N TYR A 32 -16.41 6.05 -8.04
CA TYR A 32 -16.47 4.67 -7.54
C TYR A 32 -17.72 4.47 -6.67
N PRO A 33 -18.61 3.55 -7.05
CA PRO A 33 -19.72 3.18 -6.18
C PRO A 33 -19.17 2.57 -4.89
N PHE A 34 -19.61 3.13 -3.74
CA PHE A 34 -19.24 2.75 -2.36
C PHE A 34 -18.01 3.41 -1.74
N ALA A 35 -17.35 4.41 -2.37
CA ALA A 35 -16.34 5.21 -1.69
C ALA A 35 -17.02 6.09 -0.61
N THR A 36 -16.87 5.72 0.66
CA THR A 36 -17.24 6.59 1.78
C THR A 36 -16.09 7.57 1.99
N ILE A 37 -16.32 8.87 1.83
CA ILE A 37 -15.32 9.89 2.13
C ILE A 37 -15.24 10.02 3.64
N GLU A 38 -14.25 9.38 4.25
CA GLU A 38 -13.92 9.57 5.66
C GLU A 38 -12.90 10.72 5.81
N PRO A 39 -13.01 11.56 6.86
CA PRO A 39 -11.99 12.56 7.15
C PRO A 39 -10.61 11.88 7.32
N ASN A 40 -9.58 12.44 6.72
CA ASN A 40 -8.21 11.93 6.77
C ASN A 40 -7.96 10.60 6.03
N VAL A 41 -8.85 10.17 5.14
CA VAL A 41 -8.62 9.02 4.23
C VAL A 41 -8.52 9.53 2.80
N GLY A 42 -7.42 9.23 2.13
CA GLY A 42 -7.20 9.47 0.71
C GLY A 42 -7.33 8.16 -0.06
N VAL A 43 -8.26 8.12 -1.02
CA VAL A 43 -8.43 6.97 -1.93
C VAL A 43 -7.78 7.31 -3.25
N VAL A 44 -6.78 6.55 -3.66
CA VAL A 44 -5.99 6.81 -4.86
C VAL A 44 -6.17 5.68 -5.86
N ALA A 45 -6.44 6.02 -7.11
CA ALA A 45 -6.49 5.04 -8.20
C ALA A 45 -5.10 4.45 -8.45
N VAL A 46 -5.03 3.15 -8.68
CA VAL A 46 -3.80 2.47 -9.11
C VAL A 46 -3.78 2.51 -10.63
N PRO A 47 -2.81 3.19 -11.27
CA PRO A 47 -2.69 3.24 -12.71
C PRO A 47 -2.51 1.83 -13.29
N ASP A 48 -3.29 1.52 -14.33
CA ASP A 48 -3.24 0.23 -15.03
C ASP A 48 -3.58 0.39 -16.50
N GLU A 49 -2.56 0.51 -17.34
CA GLU A 49 -2.71 0.69 -18.81
C GLU A 49 -3.46 -0.46 -19.49
N ARG A 50 -3.55 -1.63 -18.83
CA ARG A 50 -4.27 -2.77 -19.36
C ARG A 50 -5.76 -2.49 -19.50
N LEU A 51 -6.32 -1.65 -18.64
CA LEU A 51 -7.74 -1.32 -18.66
C LEU A 51 -8.16 -0.53 -19.88
N ASP A 52 -7.35 0.43 -20.31
CA ASP A 52 -7.67 1.25 -21.49
C ASP A 52 -7.70 0.39 -22.76
N LYS A 53 -6.72 -0.49 -22.92
CA LYS A 53 -6.69 -1.45 -24.03
C LYS A 53 -7.85 -2.44 -24.01
N LEU A 54 -8.24 -2.92 -22.81
CA LEU A 54 -9.45 -3.76 -22.67
C LEU A 54 -10.72 -2.98 -23.00
N ALA A 55 -10.81 -1.72 -22.59
CA ALA A 55 -11.94 -0.87 -22.90
C ALA A 55 -12.09 -0.66 -24.42
N GLU A 56 -10.99 -0.49 -25.15
CA GLU A 56 -10.99 -0.43 -26.62
C GLU A 56 -11.49 -1.73 -27.24
N VAL A 57 -10.95 -2.89 -26.81
CA VAL A 57 -11.33 -4.22 -27.35
C VAL A 57 -12.81 -4.54 -27.13
N PHE A 58 -13.36 -4.17 -25.96
CA PHE A 58 -14.75 -4.48 -25.60
C PHE A 58 -15.74 -3.35 -25.89
N GLY A 59 -15.26 -2.16 -26.30
CA GLY A 59 -16.08 -0.97 -26.46
C GLY A 59 -16.70 -0.52 -25.14
N SER A 60 -15.93 -0.58 -24.06
CA SER A 60 -16.41 -0.28 -22.70
C SER A 60 -16.72 1.20 -22.53
N ALA A 61 -17.88 1.51 -21.94
CA ALA A 61 -18.31 2.89 -21.70
C ALA A 61 -17.59 3.56 -20.51
N LYS A 62 -16.99 2.77 -19.62
CA LYS A 62 -16.28 3.23 -18.42
C LYS A 62 -15.04 2.38 -18.15
N VAL A 63 -14.02 3.01 -17.57
CA VAL A 63 -12.81 2.38 -17.04
C VAL A 63 -12.78 2.60 -15.53
N LEU A 64 -12.58 1.53 -14.77
CA LEU A 64 -12.55 1.55 -13.30
C LEU A 64 -11.28 0.83 -12.80
N SER A 65 -10.30 1.60 -12.34
CA SER A 65 -9.04 1.10 -11.79
C SER A 65 -9.24 0.51 -10.38
N ALA A 66 -8.29 -0.29 -9.91
CA ALA A 66 -8.18 -0.60 -8.49
C ALA A 66 -7.80 0.66 -7.68
N THR A 67 -8.01 0.62 -6.38
CA THR A 67 -7.68 1.74 -5.49
C THR A 67 -6.87 1.28 -4.29
N VAL A 68 -6.07 2.18 -3.74
CA VAL A 68 -5.37 2.04 -2.47
C VAL A 68 -5.76 3.20 -1.54
N GLU A 69 -5.89 2.91 -0.25
CA GLU A 69 -6.30 3.89 0.74
C GLU A 69 -5.10 4.33 1.59
N PHE A 70 -4.90 5.65 1.67
CA PHE A 70 -3.93 6.28 2.55
C PHE A 70 -4.64 7.02 3.68
N VAL A 71 -4.10 6.91 4.91
CA VAL A 71 -4.64 7.60 6.09
C VAL A 71 -3.59 8.56 6.62
N ASP A 72 -3.97 9.85 6.75
CA ASP A 72 -3.08 10.81 7.41
C ASP A 72 -3.04 10.55 8.91
N ILE A 73 -1.86 10.21 9.40
CA ILE A 73 -1.60 10.01 10.82
C ILE A 73 -0.76 11.19 11.29
N ALA A 74 -1.27 11.92 12.28
CA ALA A 74 -0.59 13.11 12.82
C ALA A 74 0.90 12.85 13.11
N GLY A 75 1.75 13.88 12.94
CA GLY A 75 3.20 13.72 13.04
C GLY A 75 3.71 13.21 14.39
N ILE A 76 4.74 12.37 14.35
CA ILE A 76 5.54 11.95 15.51
C ILE A 76 6.47 13.08 15.96
N VAL A 77 6.63 13.23 17.27
CA VAL A 77 7.76 13.91 17.90
C VAL A 77 8.47 12.92 18.81
N ALA A 78 9.77 13.08 19.00
CA ALA A 78 10.56 12.28 19.92
C ALA A 78 9.93 12.26 21.33
N GLY A 79 9.87 11.09 21.96
CA GLY A 79 9.21 10.90 23.27
C GLY A 79 7.72 10.55 23.19
N ALA A 80 7.17 10.31 22.00
CA ALA A 80 5.76 9.95 21.82
C ALA A 80 5.35 8.67 22.57
N SER A 81 6.27 7.71 22.69
CA SER A 81 6.06 6.44 23.42
C SER A 81 6.01 6.59 24.94
N LYS A 82 6.58 7.69 25.48
CA LYS A 82 6.61 7.99 26.92
C LYS A 82 5.56 9.01 27.36
N GLY A 83 4.88 9.68 26.40
CA GLY A 83 3.93 10.75 26.64
C GLY A 83 2.54 10.25 26.97
N GLU A 84 1.86 10.89 27.96
CA GLU A 84 0.42 10.74 28.15
C GLU A 84 -0.32 11.59 27.10
N GLY A 85 -1.25 10.97 26.36
CA GLY A 85 -2.20 11.68 25.50
C GLY A 85 -1.94 11.58 23.99
N LEU A 86 -1.37 12.61 23.35
CA LEU A 86 -1.27 12.69 21.88
C LEU A 86 -0.40 11.58 21.25
N GLY A 87 0.72 11.21 21.89
CA GLY A 87 1.60 10.13 21.41
C GLY A 87 0.91 8.77 21.38
N ASN A 88 0.12 8.45 22.40
CA ASN A 88 -0.63 7.18 22.44
C ASN A 88 -1.73 7.11 21.38
N LYS A 89 -2.41 8.22 21.08
CA LYS A 89 -3.41 8.28 19.99
C LYS A 89 -2.76 8.07 18.62
N PHE A 90 -1.62 8.70 18.41
CA PHE A 90 -0.83 8.52 17.20
C PHE A 90 -0.43 7.04 16.98
N LEU A 91 0.16 6.40 17.99
CA LEU A 91 0.53 4.98 17.92
C LEU A 91 -0.70 4.05 17.73
N SER A 92 -1.86 4.44 18.28
CA SER A 92 -3.12 3.70 18.05
C SER A 92 -3.54 3.72 16.58
N HIS A 93 -3.48 4.90 15.93
CA HIS A 93 -3.82 5.01 14.50
C HIS A 93 -2.85 4.20 13.61
N ILE A 94 -1.55 4.21 13.94
CA ILE A 94 -0.60 3.36 13.21
C ILE A 94 -0.94 1.87 13.38
N ARG A 95 -1.40 1.43 14.57
CA ARG A 95 -1.79 0.03 14.79
C ARG A 95 -2.93 -0.42 13.87
N GLU A 96 -3.84 0.48 13.53
CA GLU A 96 -4.98 0.21 12.65
C GLU A 96 -4.57 0.08 11.18
N ALA A 97 -3.51 0.77 10.74
CA ALA A 97 -2.99 0.70 9.38
C ALA A 97 -2.37 -0.68 9.07
N SER A 98 -2.45 -1.11 7.82
CA SER A 98 -1.90 -2.40 7.35
C SER A 98 -0.45 -2.29 6.90
N ALA A 99 -0.02 -1.11 6.44
CA ALA A 99 1.35 -0.76 6.08
C ALA A 99 1.65 0.67 6.50
N ILE A 100 2.91 1.05 6.52
CA ILE A 100 3.38 2.38 6.92
C ILE A 100 4.08 3.04 5.73
N CYS A 101 3.66 4.27 5.39
CA CYS A 101 4.34 5.16 4.47
C CYS A 101 5.05 6.25 5.28
N GLN A 102 6.36 6.14 5.43
CA GLN A 102 7.15 7.14 6.14
C GLN A 102 7.65 8.20 5.19
N VAL A 103 7.18 9.45 5.38
CA VAL A 103 7.64 10.62 4.64
C VAL A 103 8.85 11.21 5.37
N THR A 104 9.95 11.31 4.66
CA THR A 104 11.23 11.79 5.16
C THR A 104 11.68 12.99 4.31
N ARG A 105 12.06 14.08 4.96
CA ARG A 105 12.54 15.28 4.29
C ARG A 105 13.97 15.10 3.79
N VAL A 106 14.20 15.44 2.52
CA VAL A 106 15.52 15.50 1.90
C VAL A 106 15.80 16.93 1.42
N PHE A 107 14.79 17.62 0.90
CA PHE A 107 14.90 18.99 0.40
C PHE A 107 15.42 19.97 1.46
N ARG A 108 16.19 20.98 1.03
CA ARG A 108 16.72 22.04 1.86
C ARG A 108 15.98 23.34 1.59
N ASP A 109 15.35 23.88 2.60
CA ASP A 109 14.62 25.14 2.53
C ASP A 109 14.87 25.91 3.85
N GLU A 110 15.48 27.09 3.75
CA GLU A 110 15.85 27.93 4.91
C GLU A 110 14.62 28.48 5.64
N ASP A 111 13.50 28.64 4.94
CA ASP A 111 12.23 29.14 5.48
C ASP A 111 11.45 28.04 6.24
N VAL A 112 11.80 26.77 6.07
CA VAL A 112 11.17 25.62 6.72
C VAL A 112 12.06 25.06 7.81
N THR A 113 11.75 25.36 9.07
CA THR A 113 12.51 24.85 10.21
C THR A 113 12.48 23.34 10.31
N HIS A 114 13.66 22.70 10.43
CA HIS A 114 13.76 21.28 10.79
C HIS A 114 13.73 21.11 12.30
N VAL A 115 13.13 20.03 12.83
CA VAL A 115 12.96 19.78 14.28
C VAL A 115 14.32 19.71 14.99
N ASP A 116 15.30 19.07 14.35
CA ASP A 116 16.65 18.89 14.91
C ASP A 116 17.68 19.93 14.37
N GLY A 117 17.23 20.93 13.61
CA GLY A 117 18.05 22.03 13.10
C GLY A 117 18.78 21.71 11.78
N GLU A 118 18.98 20.44 11.43
CA GLU A 118 19.59 19.99 10.17
C GLU A 118 18.76 18.88 9.54
N VAL A 119 18.67 18.90 8.19
CA VAL A 119 18.02 17.83 7.42
C VAL A 119 18.92 16.60 7.41
N ASN A 120 18.50 15.54 8.07
CA ASN A 120 19.22 14.27 8.14
C ASN A 120 18.25 13.08 8.04
N PRO A 121 18.02 12.55 6.84
CA PRO A 121 17.08 11.46 6.60
C PRO A 121 17.33 10.23 7.47
N ALA A 122 18.59 9.87 7.71
CA ALA A 122 18.94 8.72 8.54
C ALA A 122 18.53 8.93 10.01
N SER A 123 18.75 10.13 10.55
CA SER A 123 18.32 10.50 11.91
C SER A 123 16.80 10.51 12.04
N ASP A 124 16.10 11.06 11.04
CA ASP A 124 14.64 11.14 11.01
C ASP A 124 13.99 9.74 11.00
N ILE A 125 14.51 8.84 10.17
CA ILE A 125 14.10 7.45 10.11
C ILE A 125 14.36 6.75 11.45
N GLY A 126 15.57 6.91 12.00
CA GLY A 126 15.96 6.31 13.27
C GLY A 126 15.09 6.78 14.45
N THR A 127 14.68 8.04 14.47
CA THR A 127 13.81 8.60 15.50
C THR A 127 12.44 7.92 15.49
N ILE A 128 11.80 7.82 14.33
CA ILE A 128 10.48 7.17 14.19
C ILE A 128 10.59 5.68 14.52
N GLN A 129 11.61 5.00 14.01
CA GLN A 129 11.82 3.58 14.26
C GLN A 129 12.02 3.31 15.76
N THR A 130 12.78 4.15 16.46
CA THR A 130 13.02 4.03 17.90
C THR A 130 11.70 4.15 18.68
N GLU A 131 10.86 5.13 18.37
CA GLU A 131 9.57 5.29 19.04
C GLU A 131 8.64 4.08 18.84
N MET A 132 8.64 3.50 17.65
CA MET A 132 7.86 2.28 17.36
C MET A 132 8.40 1.06 18.11
N ILE A 133 9.73 0.88 18.17
CA ILE A 133 10.37 -0.19 18.94
C ILE A 133 10.01 -0.06 20.43
N LEU A 134 10.09 1.13 21.01
CA LEU A 134 9.73 1.36 22.41
C LEU A 134 8.24 1.07 22.69
N ALA A 135 7.36 1.41 21.76
CA ALA A 135 5.94 1.10 21.91
C ALA A 135 5.66 -0.42 21.82
N ASP A 136 6.37 -1.11 20.94
CA ASP A 136 6.24 -2.56 20.78
C ASP A 136 6.85 -3.33 21.96
N LEU A 137 8.00 -2.87 22.51
CA LEU A 137 8.57 -3.41 23.76
C LEU A 137 7.51 -3.44 24.86
N GLN A 138 6.85 -2.31 25.12
CA GLN A 138 5.79 -2.24 26.14
C GLN A 138 4.62 -3.19 25.86
N THR A 139 4.30 -3.40 24.58
CA THR A 139 3.21 -4.29 24.17
C THR A 139 3.58 -5.74 24.41
N VAL A 140 4.78 -6.15 24.01
CA VAL A 140 5.26 -7.53 24.14
C VAL A 140 5.51 -7.89 25.60
N GLU A 141 6.15 -6.99 26.40
CA GLU A 141 6.35 -7.18 27.83
C GLU A 141 5.04 -7.45 28.58
N LYS A 142 3.97 -6.73 28.23
CA LYS A 142 2.63 -6.95 28.83
C LYS A 142 1.97 -8.24 28.33
N ALA A 143 2.24 -8.65 27.10
CA ALA A 143 1.61 -9.84 26.51
C ALA A 143 2.22 -11.15 27.02
N ILE A 144 3.53 -11.23 27.24
CA ILE A 144 4.24 -12.46 27.64
C ILE A 144 3.65 -13.11 28.91
N PRO A 145 3.42 -12.42 30.04
CA PRO A 145 2.83 -13.02 31.23
C PRO A 145 1.43 -13.58 31.00
N ARG A 146 0.63 -12.93 30.14
CA ARG A 146 -0.69 -13.40 29.72
C ARG A 146 -0.56 -14.70 28.92
N LEU A 147 0.28 -14.73 27.89
CA LEU A 147 0.53 -15.89 27.05
C LEU A 147 1.05 -17.07 27.86
N GLU A 148 1.98 -16.86 28.81
CA GLU A 148 2.49 -17.89 29.72
C GLU A 148 1.38 -18.53 30.59
N LYS A 149 0.41 -17.75 31.01
CA LYS A 149 -0.74 -18.25 31.76
C LYS A 149 -1.66 -19.07 30.86
N GLU A 150 -1.92 -18.60 29.64
CA GLU A 150 -2.79 -19.24 28.68
C GLU A 150 -2.23 -20.58 28.15
N THR A 151 -0.90 -20.70 27.97
CA THR A 151 -0.24 -21.96 27.56
C THR A 151 -0.48 -23.12 28.53
N ARG A 152 -0.77 -22.86 29.82
CA ARG A 152 -1.08 -23.91 30.81
C ARG A 152 -2.39 -24.64 30.48
N GLY A 153 -3.33 -23.97 29.83
CA GLY A 153 -4.61 -24.55 29.41
C GLY A 153 -4.72 -24.87 27.91
N ASN A 154 -3.84 -24.27 27.09
CA ASN A 154 -3.90 -24.40 25.63
C ASN A 154 -2.50 -24.51 25.04
N LYS A 155 -2.12 -25.72 24.64
CA LYS A 155 -0.81 -25.97 24.01
C LYS A 155 -0.68 -25.38 22.61
N ALA A 156 -1.77 -25.04 21.94
CA ALA A 156 -1.73 -24.50 20.57
C ALA A 156 -1.04 -23.12 20.51
N ILE A 157 -1.06 -22.35 21.60
CA ILE A 157 -0.46 -20.99 21.65
C ILE A 157 1.01 -20.99 22.13
N VAL A 158 1.64 -22.15 22.34
CA VAL A 158 3.07 -22.20 22.75
C VAL A 158 3.95 -21.53 21.70
N ALA A 159 3.67 -21.74 20.39
CA ALA A 159 4.40 -21.09 19.31
C ALA A 159 4.27 -19.56 19.35
N ASN A 160 3.09 -19.04 19.69
CA ASN A 160 2.87 -17.59 19.83
C ASN A 160 3.68 -17.00 21.00
N LEU A 161 3.78 -17.74 22.13
CA LEU A 161 4.60 -17.34 23.26
C LEU A 161 6.10 -17.29 22.89
N GLU A 162 6.60 -18.30 22.23
CA GLU A 162 8.02 -18.33 21.81
C GLU A 162 8.30 -17.22 20.79
N ALA A 163 7.42 -17.01 19.80
CA ALA A 163 7.54 -15.91 18.86
C ALA A 163 7.51 -14.53 19.56
N ALA A 164 6.66 -14.37 20.60
CA ALA A 164 6.64 -13.14 21.39
C ALA A 164 7.96 -12.91 22.16
N LYS A 165 8.57 -13.97 22.70
CA LYS A 165 9.88 -13.88 23.37
C LYS A 165 11.01 -13.56 22.40
N GLU A 166 10.98 -14.15 21.20
CA GLU A 166 11.94 -13.79 20.14
C GLU A 166 11.77 -12.34 19.70
N ALA A 167 10.52 -11.86 19.57
CA ALA A 167 10.23 -10.48 19.25
C ALA A 167 10.75 -9.52 20.35
N LEU A 168 10.57 -9.87 21.63
CA LEU A 168 11.11 -9.09 22.74
C LEU A 168 12.64 -8.94 22.62
N ALA A 169 13.36 -10.05 22.44
CA ALA A 169 14.80 -10.02 22.30
C ALA A 169 15.29 -9.20 21.11
N ALA A 170 14.59 -9.27 19.96
CA ALA A 170 14.89 -8.44 18.79
C ALA A 170 14.69 -6.95 19.06
N LEU A 171 13.57 -6.59 19.69
CA LEU A 171 13.25 -5.20 20.04
C LEU A 171 14.22 -4.62 21.07
N GLU A 172 14.63 -5.39 22.10
CA GLU A 172 15.66 -5.00 23.05
C GLU A 172 17.02 -4.74 22.38
N ALA A 173 17.31 -5.48 21.31
CA ALA A 173 18.50 -5.26 20.47
C ALA A 173 18.34 -4.09 19.46
N GLY A 174 17.21 -3.37 19.47
CA GLY A 174 16.93 -2.28 18.54
C GLY A 174 16.56 -2.75 17.12
N THR A 175 16.18 -4.01 16.96
CA THR A 175 15.82 -4.59 15.65
C THR A 175 14.31 -4.65 15.48
N PRO A 176 13.74 -4.06 14.40
CA PRO A 176 12.32 -4.19 14.06
C PRO A 176 11.92 -5.64 13.83
N VAL A 177 10.71 -6.02 14.25
CA VAL A 177 10.23 -7.41 14.14
C VAL A 177 10.19 -7.89 12.68
N ILE A 178 9.82 -7.02 11.73
CA ILE A 178 9.80 -7.36 10.30
C ILE A 178 11.18 -7.73 9.73
N ALA A 179 12.25 -7.24 10.34
CA ALA A 179 13.63 -7.57 9.94
C ALA A 179 14.12 -8.91 10.50
N THR A 180 13.31 -9.61 11.27
CA THR A 180 13.62 -10.92 11.86
C THR A 180 13.11 -12.07 10.98
N LYS A 181 13.35 -13.31 11.43
CA LYS A 181 12.80 -14.53 10.81
C LYS A 181 11.54 -15.03 11.52
N ILE A 182 10.99 -14.27 12.42
CA ILE A 182 9.77 -14.62 13.16
C ILE A 182 8.61 -14.75 12.17
N ASP A 183 7.84 -15.84 12.30
CA ASP A 183 6.58 -15.95 11.59
C ASP A 183 5.59 -14.89 12.14
N LEU A 184 5.31 -13.85 11.34
CA LEU A 184 4.50 -12.71 11.74
C LEU A 184 3.05 -13.10 12.09
N GLU A 185 2.53 -14.21 11.57
CA GLU A 185 1.20 -14.70 11.93
C GLU A 185 1.12 -15.10 13.41
N LEU A 186 2.22 -15.60 14.00
CA LEU A 186 2.27 -15.96 15.42
C LEU A 186 2.21 -14.77 16.38
N VAL A 187 2.59 -13.57 15.91
CA VAL A 187 2.56 -12.32 16.70
C VAL A 187 1.48 -11.35 16.22
N ARG A 188 0.65 -11.75 15.26
CA ARG A 188 -0.36 -10.92 14.62
C ARG A 188 -1.34 -10.27 15.61
N GLU A 189 -1.78 -11.04 16.62
CA GLU A 189 -2.70 -10.53 17.66
C GLU A 189 -2.10 -9.39 18.52
N LEU A 190 -0.77 -9.29 18.56
CA LEU A 190 -0.09 -8.21 19.27
C LEU A 190 -0.12 -6.89 18.52
N SER A 191 -0.48 -6.89 17.23
CA SER A 191 -0.55 -5.71 16.37
C SER A 191 0.70 -4.84 16.47
N LEU A 192 1.88 -5.46 16.39
CA LEU A 192 3.16 -4.78 16.51
C LEU A 192 3.37 -3.80 15.35
N LEU A 193 3.83 -2.60 15.68
CA LEU A 193 4.10 -1.53 14.72
C LEU A 193 5.29 -1.89 13.82
N THR A 194 6.33 -2.45 14.43
CA THR A 194 7.56 -2.85 13.75
C THR A 194 7.45 -4.17 12.97
N ALA A 195 6.29 -4.85 13.04
CA ALA A 195 5.96 -6.01 12.21
C ALA A 195 5.26 -5.67 10.89
N LYS A 196 4.91 -4.38 10.69
CA LYS A 196 4.23 -3.91 9.47
C LYS A 196 5.24 -3.67 8.34
N PRO A 197 4.83 -3.87 7.08
CA PRO A 197 5.65 -3.45 5.94
C PRO A 197 5.74 -1.94 5.84
N TYR A 198 6.89 -1.45 5.33
CA TYR A 198 7.21 -0.04 5.18
C TYR A 198 7.43 0.36 3.74
N ILE A 199 7.03 1.60 3.41
CA ILE A 199 7.39 2.35 2.22
C ILE A 199 8.03 3.65 2.71
N TYR A 200 9.18 4.01 2.16
CA TYR A 200 9.81 5.29 2.46
C TYR A 200 9.61 6.25 1.31
N VAL A 201 9.02 7.41 1.59
CA VAL A 201 8.90 8.52 0.65
C VAL A 201 9.91 9.58 1.04
N PHE A 202 10.90 9.77 0.19
CA PHE A 202 11.88 10.84 0.29
C PHE A 202 11.34 12.07 -0.43
N ASN A 203 10.94 13.07 0.34
CA ASN A 203 10.43 14.32 -0.18
C ASN A 203 11.62 15.22 -0.55
N CYS A 204 11.85 15.36 -1.84
CA CYS A 204 12.96 16.01 -2.49
C CYS A 204 12.51 17.33 -3.13
N ASP A 205 13.43 18.12 -3.61
CA ASP A 205 13.23 19.12 -4.65
C ASP A 205 13.83 18.67 -5.99
N ALA A 206 13.86 19.57 -6.98
CA ALA A 206 14.34 19.25 -8.31
C ALA A 206 15.82 18.80 -8.36
N ASP A 207 16.68 19.39 -7.52
CA ASP A 207 18.11 19.10 -7.49
C ASP A 207 18.35 17.68 -6.96
N GLU A 208 17.69 17.30 -5.84
CA GLU A 208 17.81 15.97 -5.28
C GLU A 208 17.11 14.89 -6.13
N LEU A 209 16.02 15.23 -6.82
CA LEU A 209 15.38 14.32 -7.78
C LEU A 209 16.30 13.98 -8.96
N GLY A 210 17.23 14.87 -9.32
CA GLY A 210 18.26 14.62 -10.33
C GLY A 210 19.48 13.84 -9.82
N ASP A 211 19.68 13.73 -8.49
CA ASP A 211 20.88 13.12 -7.90
C ASP A 211 20.74 11.61 -7.66
N GLU A 212 21.17 10.81 -8.65
CA GLU A 212 21.16 9.35 -8.54
C GLU A 212 22.11 8.81 -7.44
N SER A 213 23.17 9.53 -7.09
CA SER A 213 24.07 9.11 -6.00
C SER A 213 23.33 9.18 -4.65
N LEU A 214 22.66 10.29 -4.40
CA LEU A 214 21.82 10.50 -3.21
C LEU A 214 20.69 9.48 -3.14
N LYS A 215 19.98 9.23 -4.25
CA LYS A 215 18.91 8.22 -4.30
C LYS A 215 19.43 6.83 -3.96
N ASN A 216 20.62 6.45 -4.45
CA ASN A 216 21.22 5.16 -4.14
C ASN A 216 21.63 5.04 -2.67
N GLU A 217 22.12 6.11 -2.05
CA GLU A 217 22.38 6.16 -0.62
C GLU A 217 21.08 5.96 0.19
N MET A 218 20.02 6.66 -0.18
CA MET A 218 18.71 6.52 0.49
C MET A 218 18.08 5.13 0.29
N ARG A 219 18.19 4.55 -0.91
CA ARG A 219 17.76 3.16 -1.14
C ARG A 219 18.52 2.18 -0.26
N ALA A 220 19.85 2.34 -0.14
CA ALA A 220 20.67 1.49 0.72
C ALA A 220 20.31 1.63 2.21
N LEU A 221 19.95 2.84 2.64
CA LEU A 221 19.57 3.15 4.03
C LEU A 221 18.30 2.38 4.46
N VAL A 222 17.35 2.20 3.56
CA VAL A 222 16.03 1.63 3.90
C VAL A 222 15.82 0.21 3.38
N ALA A 223 16.79 -0.36 2.66
CA ALA A 223 16.69 -1.72 2.13
C ALA A 223 16.38 -2.75 3.24
N PRO A 224 15.52 -3.74 3.00
CA PRO A 224 14.88 -4.09 1.73
C PRO A 224 13.54 -3.38 1.43
N ALA A 225 13.16 -2.37 2.22
CA ALA A 225 11.93 -1.62 1.98
C ALA A 225 12.02 -0.75 0.71
N GLU A 226 10.88 -0.44 0.13
CA GLU A 226 10.79 0.39 -1.06
C GLU A 226 11.07 1.87 -0.74
N ALA A 227 11.84 2.52 -1.61
CA ALA A 227 12.19 3.93 -1.55
C ALA A 227 11.61 4.68 -2.75
N ILE A 228 10.74 5.65 -2.49
CA ILE A 228 10.11 6.50 -3.50
C ILE A 228 10.64 7.91 -3.34
N PHE A 229 10.98 8.56 -4.45
CA PHE A 229 11.48 9.93 -4.49
C PHE A 229 10.48 10.79 -5.23
N LEU A 230 10.01 11.85 -4.60
CA LEU A 230 9.06 12.80 -5.18
C LEU A 230 9.21 14.17 -4.53
N ASP A 231 8.76 15.19 -5.23
CA ASP A 231 8.51 16.52 -4.67
C ASP A 231 7.00 16.66 -4.41
N ALA A 232 6.62 16.66 -3.12
CA ALA A 232 5.21 16.71 -2.73
C ALA A 232 4.49 17.99 -3.18
N LYS A 233 5.22 19.10 -3.36
CA LYS A 233 4.66 20.37 -3.88
C LYS A 233 4.41 20.25 -5.37
N PHE A 234 5.38 19.79 -6.12
CA PHE A 234 5.28 19.53 -7.55
C PHE A 234 4.14 18.56 -7.88
N GLU A 235 4.02 17.45 -7.13
CA GLU A 235 2.90 16.52 -7.26
C GLU A 235 1.54 17.18 -7.04
N SER A 236 1.44 18.10 -6.07
CA SER A 236 0.20 18.85 -5.84
C SER A 236 -0.16 19.79 -7.01
N GLU A 237 0.84 20.34 -7.69
CA GLU A 237 0.66 21.19 -8.88
C GLU A 237 0.25 20.34 -10.10
N LEU A 238 0.87 19.16 -10.30
CA LEU A 238 0.48 18.23 -11.35
C LEU A 238 -0.98 17.79 -11.24
N VAL A 239 -1.44 17.49 -10.03
CA VAL A 239 -2.85 17.10 -9.80
C VAL A 239 -3.82 18.23 -10.18
N GLU A 240 -3.44 19.50 -9.98
CA GLU A 240 -4.27 20.64 -10.37
C GLU A 240 -4.37 20.83 -11.89
N LEU A 241 -3.31 20.48 -12.63
CA LEU A 241 -3.29 20.54 -14.10
C LEU A 241 -4.09 19.38 -14.74
N GLY A 242 -4.15 18.22 -14.08
CA GLY A 242 -4.76 17.01 -14.63
C GLY A 242 -3.83 16.29 -15.61
N ASP A 243 -4.41 15.40 -16.43
CA ASP A 243 -3.67 14.62 -17.44
C ASP A 243 -3.74 15.33 -18.81
N ASP A 244 -2.99 16.42 -18.94
CA ASP A 244 -2.89 17.18 -20.18
C ASP A 244 -1.43 17.33 -20.66
N ASP A 245 -1.26 17.99 -21.80
CA ASP A 245 0.06 18.20 -22.39
C ASP A 245 0.96 19.07 -21.52
N GLU A 246 0.40 19.95 -20.68
CA GLU A 246 1.13 20.83 -19.77
C GLU A 246 1.74 20.02 -18.61
N ALA A 247 0.95 19.11 -18.00
CA ALA A 247 1.46 18.20 -16.96
C ALA A 247 2.60 17.30 -17.50
N ARG A 248 2.44 16.77 -18.71
CA ARG A 248 3.50 15.99 -19.37
C ARG A 248 4.77 16.80 -19.65
N ALA A 249 4.62 18.06 -20.06
CA ALA A 249 5.75 18.96 -20.27
C ALA A 249 6.49 19.26 -18.96
N MET A 250 5.77 19.49 -17.86
CA MET A 250 6.34 19.70 -16.54
C MET A 250 7.12 18.47 -16.02
N LEU A 251 6.58 17.27 -16.17
CA LEU A 251 7.29 16.02 -15.84
C LEU A 251 8.60 15.89 -16.62
N ALA A 252 8.55 16.16 -17.94
CA ALA A 252 9.73 16.09 -18.79
C ALA A 252 10.82 17.11 -18.40
N GLU A 253 10.42 18.33 -18.00
CA GLU A 253 11.33 19.37 -17.51
C GLU A 253 12.03 18.95 -16.20
N MET A 254 11.33 18.28 -15.32
CA MET A 254 11.88 17.71 -14.08
C MET A 254 12.69 16.42 -14.30
N GLY A 255 12.75 15.91 -15.54
CA GLY A 255 13.41 14.65 -15.86
C GLY A 255 12.72 13.42 -15.26
N VAL A 256 11.44 13.52 -14.94
CA VAL A 256 10.62 12.46 -14.33
C VAL A 256 9.71 11.86 -15.42
N THR A 257 9.61 10.55 -15.46
CA THR A 257 8.84 9.83 -16.50
C THR A 257 7.37 9.63 -16.15
N GLU A 258 7.03 9.68 -14.87
CA GLU A 258 5.67 9.47 -14.35
C GLU A 258 5.47 10.22 -13.02
N PRO A 259 4.23 10.59 -12.64
CA PRO A 259 3.95 11.19 -11.34
C PRO A 259 4.39 10.29 -10.17
N GLY A 260 5.01 10.88 -9.14
CA GLY A 260 5.41 10.15 -7.94
C GLY A 260 4.24 9.57 -7.16
N LEU A 261 3.06 10.20 -7.24
CA LEU A 261 1.83 9.67 -6.64
C LEU A 261 1.39 8.36 -7.31
N ASP A 262 1.58 8.20 -8.61
CA ASP A 262 1.27 6.98 -9.34
C ASP A 262 2.21 5.85 -8.94
N VAL A 263 3.51 6.16 -8.80
CA VAL A 263 4.50 5.22 -8.24
C VAL A 263 4.09 4.80 -6.83
N LEU A 264 3.72 5.78 -5.99
CA LEU A 264 3.31 5.52 -4.60
C LEU A 264 2.05 4.64 -4.53
N ALA A 265 1.07 4.86 -5.41
CA ALA A 265 -0.12 4.03 -5.48
C ALA A 265 0.21 2.58 -5.84
N ARG A 266 1.05 2.35 -6.86
CA ARG A 266 1.46 0.99 -7.26
C ARG A 266 2.28 0.28 -6.18
N VAL A 267 3.30 0.96 -5.65
CA VAL A 267 4.14 0.41 -4.58
C VAL A 267 3.32 0.13 -3.33
N GLY A 268 2.40 1.02 -2.98
CA GLY A 268 1.49 0.82 -1.86
C GLY A 268 0.59 -0.39 -2.04
N PHE A 269 0.03 -0.56 -3.21
CA PHE A 269 -0.81 -1.70 -3.57
C PHE A 269 -0.04 -3.02 -3.46
N ASP A 270 1.19 -3.06 -3.99
CA ASP A 270 2.06 -4.23 -3.93
C ASP A 270 2.51 -4.57 -2.50
N THR A 271 2.87 -3.54 -1.72
CA THR A 271 3.28 -3.65 -0.31
C THR A 271 2.19 -4.25 0.57
N LEU A 272 0.93 -3.98 0.26
CA LEU A 272 -0.23 -4.59 0.93
C LEU A 272 -0.49 -6.05 0.51
N GLY A 273 0.34 -6.62 -0.37
CA GLY A 273 0.18 -7.96 -0.90
C GLY A 273 -1.06 -8.12 -1.78
N LEU A 274 -1.43 -7.05 -2.50
CA LEU A 274 -2.58 -7.01 -3.39
C LEU A 274 -2.18 -7.31 -4.84
N GLN A 275 -3.14 -7.75 -5.61
CA GLN A 275 -3.08 -7.91 -7.06
C GLN A 275 -4.48 -7.68 -7.66
N THR A 276 -4.54 -7.56 -8.98
CA THR A 276 -5.81 -7.35 -9.68
C THR A 276 -6.14 -8.51 -10.61
N TYR A 277 -7.42 -8.83 -10.73
CA TYR A 277 -7.96 -9.47 -11.90
C TYR A 277 -8.90 -8.51 -12.63
N LEU A 278 -9.16 -8.75 -13.90
CA LEU A 278 -9.83 -7.82 -14.78
C LEU A 278 -11.15 -8.42 -15.28
N THR A 279 -12.15 -7.57 -15.39
CA THR A 279 -13.39 -7.89 -16.12
C THR A 279 -13.63 -6.83 -17.18
N ALA A 280 -14.09 -7.22 -18.36
CA ALA A 280 -14.38 -6.28 -19.42
C ALA A 280 -15.66 -6.66 -20.17
N GLY A 281 -16.42 -5.64 -20.53
CA GLY A 281 -17.65 -5.75 -21.29
C GLY A 281 -18.11 -4.38 -21.76
N PRO A 282 -19.24 -4.27 -22.52
CA PRO A 282 -19.69 -3.00 -23.09
C PRO A 282 -20.00 -1.90 -22.05
N LYS A 283 -20.31 -2.28 -20.82
CA LYS A 283 -20.62 -1.31 -19.76
C LYS A 283 -19.38 -0.75 -19.10
N GLU A 284 -18.44 -1.61 -18.77
CA GLU A 284 -17.21 -1.23 -18.07
C GLU A 284 -16.07 -2.22 -18.31
N ALA A 285 -14.84 -1.70 -18.27
CA ALA A 285 -13.61 -2.43 -18.01
C ALA A 285 -13.17 -2.11 -16.58
N ARG A 286 -12.89 -3.14 -15.77
CA ARG A 286 -12.65 -2.93 -14.34
C ARG A 286 -11.56 -3.83 -13.80
N ALA A 287 -10.68 -3.26 -12.99
CA ALA A 287 -9.75 -3.98 -12.12
C ALA A 287 -10.39 -4.25 -10.76
N TRP A 288 -10.33 -5.49 -10.31
CA TRP A 288 -10.84 -5.95 -9.03
C TRP A 288 -9.68 -6.30 -8.12
N THR A 289 -9.66 -5.71 -6.93
CA THR A 289 -8.59 -5.93 -5.95
C THR A 289 -8.79 -7.23 -5.20
N ILE A 290 -7.77 -8.09 -5.20
CA ILE A 290 -7.69 -9.31 -4.40
C ILE A 290 -6.34 -9.41 -3.72
N ARG A 291 -6.23 -10.26 -2.70
CA ARG A 291 -4.93 -10.61 -2.13
C ARG A 291 -4.15 -11.53 -3.06
N LYS A 292 -2.84 -11.41 -3.11
CA LYS A 292 -1.97 -12.41 -3.76
C LYS A 292 -2.24 -13.79 -3.15
N GLY A 293 -2.44 -14.79 -4.00
CA GLY A 293 -2.78 -16.14 -3.57
C GLY A 293 -4.28 -16.41 -3.41
N ALA A 294 -5.17 -15.43 -3.65
CA ALA A 294 -6.61 -15.65 -3.61
C ALA A 294 -7.07 -16.64 -4.69
N THR A 295 -8.00 -17.51 -4.31
CA THR A 295 -8.62 -18.48 -5.22
C THR A 295 -9.74 -17.85 -6.06
N ALA A 296 -10.13 -18.52 -7.16
CA ALA A 296 -11.22 -18.04 -8.02
C ALA A 296 -12.56 -17.81 -7.29
N PRO A 297 -13.01 -18.66 -6.34
CA PRO A 297 -14.19 -18.35 -5.52
C PRO A 297 -14.03 -17.12 -4.65
N GLU A 298 -12.86 -16.90 -4.04
CA GLU A 298 -12.59 -15.71 -3.24
C GLU A 298 -12.61 -14.45 -4.10
N ALA A 299 -12.02 -14.51 -5.30
CA ALA A 299 -12.06 -13.44 -6.28
C ALA A 299 -13.50 -13.13 -6.73
N ALA A 300 -14.31 -14.16 -7.03
CA ALA A 300 -15.72 -13.99 -7.34
C ALA A 300 -16.51 -13.31 -6.20
N GLY A 301 -16.13 -13.60 -4.96
CA GLY A 301 -16.70 -13.01 -3.74
C GLY A 301 -16.50 -11.51 -3.62
N VAL A 302 -15.44 -10.97 -4.21
CA VAL A 302 -15.19 -9.52 -4.24
C VAL A 302 -16.22 -8.78 -5.08
N ILE A 303 -16.74 -9.40 -6.15
CA ILE A 303 -17.83 -8.83 -6.94
C ILE A 303 -19.14 -8.88 -6.14
N HIS A 304 -19.49 -10.05 -5.61
CA HIS A 304 -20.66 -10.27 -4.78
C HIS A 304 -20.53 -11.58 -3.98
N THR A 305 -20.99 -11.59 -2.73
CA THR A 305 -20.93 -12.77 -1.87
C THR A 305 -21.67 -13.98 -2.45
N ASP A 306 -22.73 -13.76 -3.22
CA ASP A 306 -23.48 -14.83 -3.88
C ASP A 306 -22.65 -15.50 -5.00
N PHE A 307 -21.76 -14.77 -5.66
CA PHE A 307 -20.85 -15.34 -6.66
C PHE A 307 -19.88 -16.34 -6.02
N GLN A 308 -19.40 -16.03 -4.82
CA GLN A 308 -18.56 -16.96 -4.05
C GLN A 308 -19.34 -18.22 -3.64
N LYS A 309 -20.54 -18.03 -3.08
CA LYS A 309 -21.38 -19.13 -2.59
C LYS A 309 -21.84 -20.07 -3.72
N GLY A 310 -22.26 -19.47 -4.83
CA GLY A 310 -22.77 -20.17 -6.01
C GLY A 310 -21.70 -20.51 -7.04
N PHE A 311 -20.41 -20.34 -6.75
CA PHE A 311 -19.33 -20.52 -7.71
C PHE A 311 -19.33 -21.90 -8.35
N ILE A 312 -19.32 -21.93 -9.68
CA ILE A 312 -19.25 -23.17 -10.49
C ILE A 312 -17.85 -23.27 -11.12
N LYS A 313 -17.45 -22.26 -11.89
CA LYS A 313 -16.18 -22.18 -12.62
C LYS A 313 -15.88 -20.75 -13.04
N ALA A 314 -14.64 -20.49 -13.41
CA ALA A 314 -14.19 -19.26 -14.03
C ALA A 314 -13.72 -19.51 -15.47
N GLU A 315 -14.17 -18.69 -16.42
CA GLU A 315 -13.61 -18.63 -17.77
C GLU A 315 -12.51 -17.58 -17.71
N ILE A 316 -11.25 -17.99 -17.93
CA ILE A 316 -10.07 -17.14 -17.72
C ILE A 316 -9.23 -17.10 -18.99
N VAL A 317 -8.80 -15.92 -19.37
CA VAL A 317 -7.77 -15.69 -20.37
C VAL A 317 -6.75 -14.71 -19.81
N SER A 318 -5.45 -14.90 -20.08
CA SER A 318 -4.46 -13.90 -19.71
C SER A 318 -4.69 -12.60 -20.52
N TYR A 319 -4.37 -11.46 -19.92
CA TYR A 319 -4.46 -10.18 -20.61
C TYR A 319 -3.71 -10.22 -21.95
N ASP A 320 -2.47 -10.70 -21.97
CA ASP A 320 -1.63 -10.74 -23.16
C ASP A 320 -2.23 -11.62 -24.28
N ASP A 321 -2.73 -12.80 -23.93
CA ASP A 321 -3.38 -13.69 -24.91
C ASP A 321 -4.66 -13.07 -25.50
N LEU A 322 -5.41 -12.34 -24.69
CA LEU A 322 -6.62 -11.67 -25.12
C LEU A 322 -6.32 -10.50 -26.06
N ILE A 323 -5.35 -9.66 -25.72
CA ILE A 323 -4.94 -8.54 -26.60
C ILE A 323 -4.34 -9.06 -27.90
N ALA A 324 -3.51 -10.11 -27.86
CA ALA A 324 -2.97 -10.73 -29.07
C ALA A 324 -4.05 -11.34 -29.97
N ALA A 325 -5.12 -11.89 -29.39
CA ALA A 325 -6.25 -12.42 -30.14
C ALA A 325 -7.19 -11.34 -30.70
N GLY A 326 -7.24 -10.15 -30.09
CA GLY A 326 -8.08 -9.02 -30.51
C GLY A 326 -9.54 -9.12 -30.09
N SER A 327 -10.03 -10.28 -29.68
CA SER A 327 -11.37 -10.46 -29.14
C SER A 327 -11.49 -11.72 -28.28
N MET A 328 -12.49 -11.77 -27.39
CA MET A 328 -12.81 -12.96 -26.59
C MET A 328 -13.17 -14.18 -27.48
N ASN A 329 -13.84 -13.97 -28.61
CA ASN A 329 -14.21 -15.05 -29.52
C ASN A 329 -12.98 -15.66 -30.22
N ASP A 330 -12.05 -14.82 -30.65
CA ASP A 330 -10.80 -15.27 -31.27
C ASP A 330 -9.89 -15.96 -30.24
N ALA A 331 -9.82 -15.45 -29.01
CA ALA A 331 -9.13 -16.12 -27.92
C ALA A 331 -9.72 -17.51 -27.62
N LYS A 332 -11.05 -17.66 -27.63
CA LYS A 332 -11.73 -18.96 -27.49
C LYS A 332 -11.38 -19.88 -28.63
N SER A 333 -11.45 -19.39 -29.88
CA SER A 333 -11.12 -20.16 -31.08
C SER A 333 -9.66 -20.61 -31.12
N ALA A 334 -8.76 -19.80 -30.58
CA ALA A 334 -7.34 -20.12 -30.42
C ALA A 334 -7.02 -21.05 -29.23
N GLY A 335 -8.05 -21.45 -28.46
CA GLY A 335 -7.88 -22.32 -27.28
C GLY A 335 -7.14 -21.64 -26.09
N LYS A 336 -7.14 -20.30 -26.02
CA LYS A 336 -6.49 -19.50 -24.98
C LYS A 336 -7.36 -19.31 -23.75
N VAL A 337 -8.66 -19.49 -23.85
CA VAL A 337 -9.60 -19.39 -22.74
C VAL A 337 -9.64 -20.71 -21.99
N ARG A 338 -9.30 -20.67 -20.72
CA ARG A 338 -9.26 -21.79 -19.80
C ARG A 338 -10.53 -21.85 -18.94
N MET A 339 -10.94 -23.05 -18.58
CA MET A 339 -12.03 -23.27 -17.62
C MET A 339 -11.42 -23.71 -16.30
N GLU A 340 -11.45 -22.85 -15.30
CA GLU A 340 -10.81 -23.06 -14.01
C GLU A 340 -11.82 -23.35 -12.90
N GLY A 341 -11.44 -24.22 -11.98
CA GLY A 341 -12.25 -24.66 -10.85
C GLY A 341 -11.96 -23.88 -9.56
N LYS A 342 -12.46 -24.42 -8.45
CA LYS A 342 -12.40 -23.76 -7.13
C LYS A 342 -10.97 -23.61 -6.57
N GLU A 343 -10.06 -24.49 -6.97
CA GLU A 343 -8.68 -24.50 -6.47
C GLU A 343 -7.74 -23.59 -7.28
N TYR A 344 -8.25 -22.97 -8.33
CA TYR A 344 -7.43 -22.08 -9.14
C TYR A 344 -7.04 -20.84 -8.36
N VAL A 345 -5.74 -20.61 -8.25
CA VAL A 345 -5.17 -19.39 -7.67
C VAL A 345 -5.06 -18.34 -8.77
N MET A 346 -5.72 -17.21 -8.55
CA MET A 346 -5.76 -16.11 -9.50
C MET A 346 -4.36 -15.53 -9.76
N ALA A 347 -4.07 -15.30 -11.04
CA ALA A 347 -2.89 -14.56 -11.46
C ALA A 347 -3.23 -13.08 -11.67
N ASP A 348 -2.23 -12.20 -11.48
CA ASP A 348 -2.40 -10.78 -11.79
C ASP A 348 -2.65 -10.59 -13.28
N GLY A 349 -3.66 -9.78 -13.61
CA GLY A 349 -4.06 -9.53 -15.00
C GLY A 349 -4.90 -10.64 -15.66
N ASP A 350 -5.34 -11.66 -14.93
CA ASP A 350 -6.36 -12.58 -15.44
C ASP A 350 -7.62 -11.82 -15.85
N VAL A 351 -8.08 -12.00 -17.09
CA VAL A 351 -9.37 -11.49 -17.55
C VAL A 351 -10.41 -12.58 -17.38
N VAL A 352 -11.47 -12.30 -16.60
CA VAL A 352 -12.32 -13.35 -16.02
C VAL A 352 -13.79 -13.12 -16.29
N GLU A 353 -14.51 -14.22 -16.57
CA GLU A 353 -15.97 -14.32 -16.49
C GLU A 353 -16.34 -15.45 -15.53
N PHE A 354 -16.95 -15.10 -14.38
CA PHE A 354 -17.38 -16.09 -13.40
C PHE A 354 -18.76 -16.70 -13.77
N ARG A 355 -18.86 -18.03 -13.67
CA ARG A 355 -20.12 -18.77 -13.78
C ARG A 355 -20.53 -19.23 -12.39
N PHE A 356 -21.73 -18.85 -12.01
CA PHE A 356 -22.30 -19.18 -10.70
C PHE A 356 -23.78 -19.53 -10.84
N ASN A 357 -24.30 -20.22 -9.83
CA ASN A 357 -25.73 -20.54 -9.71
C ASN A 357 -26.16 -20.19 -8.29
N LEU A 358 -27.33 -19.52 -8.18
CA LEU A 358 -27.92 -19.11 -6.90
C LEU A 358 -28.91 -20.15 -6.43
#